data_b736427cdd5ebd26b849fa6343d46d33
#
_entry.id   b736427cdd5ebd26b849fa6343d46d33
#
_cell.length_a   1.000
_cell.length_b   1.000
_cell.length_c   1.000
_cell.angle_alpha   90.00
_cell.angle_beta   90.00
_cell.angle_gamma   90.00
#
_symmetry.space_group_name_H-M   'P 1'
#
loop_
_entity.id
_entity.type
_entity.pdbx_description
1 polymer ?
#
loop_
_entity_poly.entity_id
_entity_poly.type
_entity_poly.pdbx_seq_one_letter_code
_entity_poly.pdbx_strand_id
1 'polypeptide(L)'
;MADTLLEVCNLKKYFTLGRKEILHAVDDVSFTVNRGETVGIVGESGCGKTTLGRTVLGLYRPTAGKIIFDGTEIGSASKKELHTFKKRAQIILQDPFASFNPRMTISQIISEGMEAHNLYKTKKEIENSVYSLLETVGLVPEHANRFPHEFSGGQRQRIGIARALAVEPDFIVCDEPISSLDVSIQAQIINLLIRLQKEFKMTYLFIAHDLSIVKYISDKVGVMYSGKLVEFAKSSDLYKKPLHPYSQALISAIPSTDIDSPMSARRIHIHGEISSAINPPQGCRFYKRCPKAFEKCKSIPPELIETEEGHFTACHLINPLL
;
A
#
# COMPACT_ATOMS: atom_id res chain seq x y z
N MET A 1 23.07 -10.50 -0.34
CA MET A 1 22.42 -9.25 0.11
C MET A 1 21.03 -9.24 -0.51
N ALA A 2 20.00 -8.83 0.21
CA ALA A 2 18.66 -8.72 -0.36
C ALA A 2 18.69 -7.66 -1.48
N ASP A 3 18.06 -7.96 -2.63
CA ASP A 3 18.00 -7.07 -3.80
C ASP A 3 16.89 -6.03 -3.56
N THR A 4 17.25 -4.90 -2.93
CA THR A 4 16.31 -3.84 -2.56
C THR A 4 15.89 -3.05 -3.79
N LEU A 5 14.57 -3.03 -4.08
CA LEU A 5 13.99 -2.26 -5.18
C LEU A 5 13.55 -0.85 -4.74
N LEU A 6 12.96 -0.74 -3.55
CA LEU A 6 12.45 0.53 -3.01
C LEU A 6 12.97 0.75 -1.60
N GLU A 7 13.51 1.96 -1.37
CA GLU A 7 13.87 2.45 -0.03
C GLU A 7 13.11 3.75 0.24
N VAL A 8 12.42 3.79 1.36
CA VAL A 8 11.72 4.97 1.87
C VAL A 8 12.43 5.39 3.15
N CYS A 9 12.97 6.62 3.17
CA CYS A 9 13.79 7.12 4.27
C CYS A 9 13.20 8.38 4.87
N ASN A 10 12.77 8.33 6.14
CA ASN A 10 12.21 9.43 6.92
C ASN A 10 11.18 10.27 6.14
N LEU A 11 10.33 9.59 5.38
CA LEU A 11 9.40 10.21 4.46
C LEU A 11 8.35 11.02 5.21
N LYS A 12 8.16 12.28 4.80
CA LYS A 12 7.12 13.18 5.32
C LYS A 12 6.28 13.72 4.19
N LYS A 13 4.96 13.68 4.36
CA LYS A 13 4.02 14.37 3.48
C LYS A 13 2.98 15.08 4.32
N TYR A 14 3.04 16.41 4.27
CA TYR A 14 2.14 17.30 4.97
C TYR A 14 1.30 18.09 3.98
N PHE A 15 0.06 18.37 4.37
CA PHE A 15 -0.84 19.25 3.61
C PHE A 15 -1.26 20.43 4.47
N THR A 16 -1.16 21.63 3.92
CA THR A 16 -1.68 22.84 4.55
C THR A 16 -3.17 22.96 4.24
N LEU A 17 -4.01 22.90 5.26
CA LEU A 17 -5.48 23.00 5.14
C LEU A 17 -5.99 24.43 5.38
N GLY A 18 -5.25 25.24 6.15
CA GLY A 18 -5.58 26.59 6.49
C GLY A 18 -4.37 27.35 7.05
N ARG A 19 -4.59 28.58 7.56
CA ARG A 19 -3.47 29.42 8.02
C ARG A 19 -2.63 28.81 9.15
N LYS A 20 -3.19 27.89 9.96
CA LYS A 20 -2.51 27.24 11.10
C LYS A 20 -2.75 25.74 11.17
N GLU A 21 -3.36 25.15 10.16
CA GLU A 21 -3.73 23.73 10.15
C GLU A 21 -2.87 22.98 9.17
N ILE A 22 -2.04 22.07 9.68
CA ILE A 22 -1.15 21.22 8.91
C ILE A 22 -1.55 19.76 9.19
N LEU A 23 -1.98 19.08 8.14
CA LEU A 23 -2.24 17.64 8.17
C LEU A 23 -0.93 16.88 7.95
N HIS A 24 -0.49 16.14 8.94
CA HIS A 24 0.68 15.25 8.89
C HIS A 24 0.23 13.86 8.36
N ALA A 25 -0.07 13.78 7.08
CA ALA A 25 -0.62 12.56 6.48
C ALA A 25 0.38 11.40 6.44
N VAL A 26 1.66 11.69 6.22
CA VAL A 26 2.81 10.76 6.38
C VAL A 26 3.87 11.52 7.17
N ASP A 27 4.36 10.93 8.25
CA ASP A 27 5.26 11.59 9.16
C ASP A 27 6.34 10.65 9.66
N ASP A 28 7.54 10.81 9.08
CA ASP A 28 8.75 10.08 9.45
C ASP A 28 8.63 8.56 9.25
N VAL A 29 8.22 8.17 8.04
CA VAL A 29 8.04 6.77 7.66
C VAL A 29 9.28 6.25 6.93
N SER A 30 9.83 5.12 7.41
CA SER A 30 10.98 4.46 6.80
C SER A 30 10.74 2.96 6.68
N PHE A 31 10.98 2.40 5.51
CA PHE A 31 10.94 0.94 5.25
C PHE A 31 11.61 0.63 3.90
N THR A 32 11.86 -0.66 3.66
CA THR A 32 12.41 -1.17 2.40
C THR A 32 11.52 -2.24 1.79
N VAL A 33 11.53 -2.34 0.47
CA VAL A 33 10.86 -3.40 -0.30
C VAL A 33 11.88 -4.05 -1.22
N ASN A 34 12.04 -5.37 -1.12
CA ASN A 34 12.93 -6.13 -1.99
C ASN A 34 12.22 -6.52 -3.28
N ARG A 35 12.99 -6.86 -4.34
CA ARG A 35 12.39 -7.35 -5.60
C ARG A 35 11.61 -8.63 -5.37
N GLY A 36 10.42 -8.69 -5.97
CA GLY A 36 9.50 -9.82 -5.85
C GLY A 36 8.81 -9.94 -4.47
N GLU A 37 9.08 -9.00 -3.53
CA GLU A 37 8.46 -8.98 -2.20
C GLU A 37 7.12 -8.22 -2.22
N THR A 38 6.17 -8.67 -1.40
CA THR A 38 4.96 -7.89 -1.08
C THR A 38 5.09 -7.31 0.32
N VAL A 39 5.10 -5.97 0.41
CA VAL A 39 4.97 -5.26 1.70
C VAL A 39 3.53 -4.77 1.84
N GLY A 40 2.84 -5.27 2.87
CA GLY A 40 1.50 -4.83 3.24
C GLY A 40 1.55 -3.59 4.15
N ILE A 41 0.70 -2.61 3.90
CA ILE A 41 0.50 -1.46 4.79
C ILE A 41 -0.94 -1.48 5.29
N VAL A 42 -1.11 -1.60 6.61
CA VAL A 42 -2.41 -1.69 7.27
C VAL A 42 -2.61 -0.57 8.28
N GLY A 43 -3.86 -0.31 8.65
CA GLY A 43 -4.26 0.67 9.65
C GLY A 43 -5.67 1.19 9.40
N GLU A 44 -6.22 1.94 10.36
CA GLU A 44 -7.57 2.52 10.27
C GLU A 44 -7.71 3.46 9.07
N SER A 45 -8.95 3.69 8.61
CA SER A 45 -9.23 4.66 7.53
C SER A 45 -8.72 6.04 7.91
N GLY A 46 -8.14 6.77 6.94
CA GLY A 46 -7.59 8.11 7.16
C GLY A 46 -6.22 8.15 7.86
N CYS A 47 -5.58 7.02 8.18
CA CYS A 47 -4.26 7.03 8.84
C CYS A 47 -3.08 7.38 7.92
N GLY A 48 -3.30 7.61 6.61
CA GLY A 48 -2.27 8.07 5.67
C GLY A 48 -1.77 7.05 4.66
N LYS A 49 -2.29 5.83 4.60
CA LYS A 49 -1.84 4.73 3.72
C LYS A 49 -1.85 5.11 2.23
N THR A 50 -2.98 5.56 1.72
CA THR A 50 -3.13 6.05 0.33
C THR A 50 -2.17 7.20 0.03
N THR A 51 -2.00 8.12 0.98
CA THR A 51 -1.04 9.23 0.83
C THR A 51 0.39 8.71 0.75
N LEU A 52 0.75 7.71 1.57
CA LEU A 52 2.06 7.05 1.50
C LEU A 52 2.30 6.45 0.12
N GLY A 53 1.38 5.61 -0.38
CA GLY A 53 1.50 4.97 -1.70
C GLY A 53 1.63 5.98 -2.83
N ARG A 54 0.80 7.03 -2.84
CA ARG A 54 0.86 8.10 -3.85
C ARG A 54 2.13 8.94 -3.76
N THR A 55 2.66 9.14 -2.56
CA THR A 55 3.94 9.87 -2.37
C THR A 55 5.10 9.00 -2.85
N VAL A 56 5.11 7.70 -2.58
CA VAL A 56 6.11 6.75 -3.08
C VAL A 56 6.17 6.74 -4.59
N LEU A 57 5.04 6.82 -5.28
CA LEU A 57 4.95 6.91 -6.75
C LEU A 57 5.27 8.30 -7.31
N GLY A 58 5.60 9.28 -6.45
CA GLY A 58 5.87 10.65 -6.90
C GLY A 58 4.64 11.42 -7.37
N LEU A 59 3.41 10.90 -7.14
CA LEU A 59 2.17 11.63 -7.42
C LEU A 59 1.98 12.81 -6.47
N TYR A 60 2.48 12.67 -5.24
CA TYR A 60 2.63 13.78 -4.30
C TYR A 60 4.12 14.04 -4.04
N ARG A 61 4.54 15.30 -4.18
CA ARG A 61 5.90 15.68 -3.81
C ARG A 61 6.07 15.52 -2.29
N PRO A 62 7.12 14.83 -1.80
CA PRO A 62 7.45 14.77 -0.39
C PRO A 62 7.63 16.16 0.23
N THR A 63 7.25 16.33 1.49
CA THR A 63 7.59 17.51 2.28
C THR A 63 9.03 17.42 2.79
N ALA A 64 9.46 16.21 3.15
CA ALA A 64 10.84 15.88 3.55
C ALA A 64 11.06 14.37 3.41
N GLY A 65 12.32 13.94 3.60
CA GLY A 65 12.73 12.55 3.43
C GLY A 65 13.04 12.21 1.98
N LYS A 66 13.35 10.92 1.73
CA LYS A 66 13.82 10.43 0.43
C LYS A 66 13.08 9.17 0.01
N ILE A 67 12.92 9.01 -1.29
CA ILE A 67 12.43 7.81 -1.94
C ILE A 67 13.50 7.41 -2.95
N ILE A 68 14.08 6.23 -2.78
CA ILE A 68 15.11 5.67 -3.66
C ILE A 68 14.50 4.45 -4.33
N PHE A 69 14.43 4.47 -5.65
CA PHE A 69 13.93 3.37 -6.47
C PHE A 69 15.05 2.84 -7.35
N ASP A 70 15.41 1.58 -7.16
CA ASP A 70 16.50 0.92 -7.89
C ASP A 70 17.80 1.75 -7.88
N GLY A 71 18.18 2.25 -6.68
CA GLY A 71 19.36 3.08 -6.48
C GLY A 71 19.22 4.54 -6.91
N THR A 72 18.10 4.96 -7.53
CA THR A 72 17.87 6.35 -7.98
C THR A 72 16.97 7.10 -7.00
N GLU A 73 17.44 8.24 -6.46
CA GLU A 73 16.63 9.12 -5.63
C GLU A 73 15.62 9.90 -6.47
N ILE A 74 14.32 9.59 -6.29
CA ILE A 74 13.23 10.12 -7.14
C ILE A 74 13.04 11.63 -6.98
N GLY A 75 13.31 12.17 -5.77
CA GLY A 75 13.14 13.59 -5.48
C GLY A 75 14.10 14.51 -6.26
N SER A 76 15.27 14.01 -6.65
CA SER A 76 16.31 14.71 -7.40
C SER A 76 16.50 14.19 -8.83
N ALA A 77 15.68 13.23 -9.26
CA ALA A 77 15.81 12.57 -10.53
C ALA A 77 15.52 13.50 -11.73
N SER A 78 16.28 13.30 -12.81
CA SER A 78 16.09 13.99 -14.08
C SER A 78 14.76 13.63 -14.74
N LYS A 79 14.31 14.41 -15.73
CA LYS A 79 13.08 14.10 -16.48
C LYS A 79 13.12 12.71 -17.13
N LYS A 80 14.28 12.26 -17.61
CA LYS A 80 14.46 10.94 -18.22
C LYS A 80 14.33 9.82 -17.19
N GLU A 81 14.96 9.98 -16.02
CA GLU A 81 14.85 9.02 -14.92
C GLU A 81 13.42 8.94 -14.38
N LEU A 82 12.73 10.08 -14.23
CA LEU A 82 11.33 10.11 -13.84
C LEU A 82 10.42 9.44 -14.88
N HIS A 83 10.70 9.59 -16.18
CA HIS A 83 9.95 8.89 -17.22
C HIS A 83 10.14 7.37 -17.13
N THR A 84 11.38 6.92 -16.90
CA THR A 84 11.69 5.51 -16.67
C THR A 84 11.04 4.98 -15.39
N PHE A 85 11.12 5.74 -14.30
CA PHE A 85 10.47 5.41 -13.04
C PHE A 85 8.95 5.22 -13.21
N LYS A 86 8.27 6.15 -13.91
CA LYS A 86 6.83 6.08 -14.18
C LYS A 86 6.42 4.87 -15.02
N LYS A 87 7.30 4.37 -15.89
CA LYS A 87 7.07 3.10 -16.59
C LYS A 87 7.15 1.92 -15.63
N ARG A 88 8.17 1.90 -14.78
CA ARG A 88 8.51 0.77 -13.90
C ARG A 88 7.67 0.70 -12.62
N ALA A 89 7.08 1.82 -12.19
CA ALA A 89 6.29 1.93 -10.97
C ALA A 89 4.86 2.38 -11.29
N GLN A 90 3.89 1.50 -11.05
CA GLN A 90 2.49 1.69 -11.42
C GLN A 90 1.57 1.64 -10.21
N ILE A 91 0.29 1.97 -10.40
CA ILE A 91 -0.74 1.94 -9.36
C ILE A 91 -1.99 1.19 -9.81
N ILE A 92 -2.51 0.34 -8.93
CA ILE A 92 -3.87 -0.20 -9.01
C ILE A 92 -4.69 0.55 -7.97
N LEU A 93 -5.74 1.25 -8.41
CA LEU A 93 -6.56 2.14 -7.60
C LEU A 93 -7.74 1.41 -6.94
N GLN A 94 -8.22 1.96 -5.84
CA GLN A 94 -9.39 1.52 -5.10
C GLN A 94 -10.65 1.51 -5.97
N ASP A 95 -10.86 2.57 -6.76
CA ASP A 95 -11.94 2.67 -7.74
C ASP A 95 -11.34 2.92 -9.13
N PRO A 96 -11.15 1.84 -9.92
CA PRO A 96 -10.63 2.00 -11.27
C PRO A 96 -11.59 2.77 -12.18
N PHE A 97 -12.91 2.68 -11.95
CA PHE A 97 -13.90 3.37 -12.77
C PHE A 97 -13.76 4.89 -12.70
N ALA A 98 -13.51 5.45 -11.51
CA ALA A 98 -13.23 6.87 -11.34
C ALA A 98 -11.97 7.35 -12.10
N SER A 99 -11.07 6.42 -12.44
CA SER A 99 -9.82 6.70 -13.16
C SER A 99 -9.90 6.47 -14.68
N PHE A 100 -10.96 5.82 -15.16
CA PHE A 100 -11.13 5.56 -16.58
C PHE A 100 -11.85 6.74 -17.28
N ASN A 101 -11.40 7.09 -18.47
CA ASN A 101 -12.18 7.97 -19.33
C ASN A 101 -13.38 7.19 -19.89
N PRO A 102 -14.63 7.54 -19.52
CA PRO A 102 -15.81 6.76 -19.92
C PRO A 102 -16.11 6.79 -21.44
N ARG A 103 -15.42 7.64 -22.18
CA ARG A 103 -15.53 7.76 -23.65
C ARG A 103 -14.51 6.92 -24.40
N MET A 104 -13.57 6.30 -23.70
CA MET A 104 -12.55 5.43 -24.28
C MET A 104 -12.98 3.98 -24.20
N THR A 105 -12.63 3.19 -25.21
CA THR A 105 -12.77 1.73 -25.18
C THR A 105 -11.74 1.12 -24.22
N ILE A 106 -11.95 -0.14 -23.83
CA ILE A 106 -11.00 -0.86 -22.97
C ILE A 106 -9.63 -0.97 -23.63
N SER A 107 -9.59 -1.21 -24.94
CA SER A 107 -8.33 -1.22 -25.70
C SER A 107 -7.59 0.10 -25.56
N GLN A 108 -8.26 1.23 -25.73
CA GLN A 108 -7.65 2.55 -25.60
C GLN A 108 -7.15 2.83 -24.18
N ILE A 109 -7.91 2.42 -23.14
CA ILE A 109 -7.52 2.59 -21.73
C ILE A 109 -6.27 1.78 -21.39
N ILE A 110 -6.16 0.55 -21.89
CA ILE A 110 -5.00 -0.31 -21.63
C ILE A 110 -3.79 0.17 -22.45
N SER A 111 -3.99 0.57 -23.71
CA SER A 111 -2.89 0.96 -24.59
C SER A 111 -2.30 2.34 -24.30
N GLU A 112 -3.00 3.22 -23.56
CA GLU A 112 -2.55 4.59 -23.26
C GLU A 112 -1.12 4.63 -22.71
N GLY A 113 -0.79 3.75 -21.76
CA GLY A 113 0.55 3.64 -21.19
C GLY A 113 1.58 3.12 -22.21
N MET A 114 1.20 2.17 -23.05
CA MET A 114 2.05 1.62 -24.10
C MET A 114 2.45 2.71 -25.12
N GLU A 115 1.49 3.52 -25.52
CA GLU A 115 1.68 4.63 -26.46
C GLU A 115 2.53 5.74 -25.85
N ALA A 116 2.25 6.13 -24.58
CA ALA A 116 3.01 7.16 -23.86
C ALA A 116 4.50 6.81 -23.70
N HIS A 117 4.82 5.52 -23.58
CA HIS A 117 6.18 5.03 -23.46
C HIS A 117 6.75 4.47 -24.77
N ASN A 118 6.05 4.56 -25.89
CA ASN A 118 6.46 4.08 -27.22
C ASN A 118 6.97 2.63 -27.20
N LEU A 119 6.21 1.71 -26.56
CA LEU A 119 6.64 0.34 -26.35
C LEU A 119 6.58 -0.51 -27.63
N TYR A 120 5.67 -0.18 -28.54
CA TYR A 120 5.41 -0.90 -29.78
C TYR A 120 5.48 0.03 -30.98
N LYS A 121 5.85 -0.53 -32.13
CA LYS A 121 6.02 0.23 -33.39
C LYS A 121 4.75 0.29 -34.22
N THR A 122 3.88 -0.68 -34.09
CA THR A 122 2.67 -0.81 -34.90
C THR A 122 1.41 -0.92 -34.06
N LYS A 123 0.27 -0.45 -34.59
CA LYS A 123 -1.05 -0.61 -33.95
C LYS A 123 -1.43 -2.06 -33.74
N LYS A 124 -1.01 -2.96 -34.64
CA LYS A 124 -1.28 -4.40 -34.53
C LYS A 124 -0.54 -5.03 -33.36
N GLU A 125 0.69 -4.60 -33.07
CA GLU A 125 1.44 -5.07 -31.90
C GLU A 125 0.76 -4.62 -30.60
N ILE A 126 0.29 -3.36 -30.53
CA ILE A 126 -0.48 -2.84 -29.39
C ILE A 126 -1.76 -3.66 -29.20
N GLU A 127 -2.51 -3.90 -30.27
CA GLU A 127 -3.77 -4.67 -30.22
C GLU A 127 -3.54 -6.11 -29.70
N ASN A 128 -2.53 -6.80 -30.22
CA ASN A 128 -2.16 -8.13 -29.75
C ASN A 128 -1.77 -8.14 -28.27
N SER A 129 -1.00 -7.13 -27.82
CA SER A 129 -0.61 -6.99 -26.43
C SER A 129 -1.83 -6.74 -25.53
N VAL A 130 -2.79 -5.90 -25.95
CA VAL A 130 -4.04 -5.67 -25.22
C VAL A 130 -4.84 -6.97 -25.08
N TYR A 131 -4.96 -7.77 -26.16
CA TYR A 131 -5.67 -9.06 -26.11
C TYR A 131 -5.01 -10.02 -25.12
N SER A 132 -3.68 -10.16 -25.17
CA SER A 132 -2.92 -10.99 -24.22
C SER A 132 -3.09 -10.53 -22.78
N LEU A 133 -3.09 -9.22 -22.53
CA LEU A 133 -3.32 -8.68 -21.18
C LEU A 133 -4.73 -8.94 -20.68
N LEU A 134 -5.76 -8.84 -21.54
CA LEU A 134 -7.13 -9.19 -21.17
C LEU A 134 -7.21 -10.66 -20.76
N GLU A 135 -6.64 -11.58 -21.54
CA GLU A 135 -6.57 -13.01 -21.21
C GLU A 135 -5.81 -13.25 -19.89
N THR A 136 -4.68 -12.56 -19.70
CA THR A 136 -3.87 -12.65 -18.47
C THR A 136 -4.68 -12.30 -17.22
N VAL A 137 -5.59 -11.34 -17.30
CA VAL A 137 -6.46 -10.98 -16.17
C VAL A 137 -7.79 -11.76 -16.13
N GLY A 138 -7.97 -12.75 -17.03
CA GLY A 138 -9.18 -13.61 -17.10
C GLY A 138 -10.38 -12.92 -17.73
N LEU A 139 -10.14 -12.04 -18.69
CA LEU A 139 -11.14 -11.46 -19.59
C LEU A 139 -10.95 -12.02 -21.02
N VAL A 140 -11.91 -11.76 -21.90
CA VAL A 140 -11.84 -12.22 -23.29
C VAL A 140 -11.46 -11.07 -24.23
N PRO A 141 -10.76 -11.34 -25.37
CA PRO A 141 -10.34 -10.31 -26.34
C PRO A 141 -11.46 -9.42 -26.86
N GLU A 142 -12.69 -9.96 -26.99
CA GLU A 142 -13.88 -9.23 -27.47
C GLU A 142 -14.27 -8.05 -26.56
N HIS A 143 -13.79 -8.08 -25.30
CA HIS A 143 -13.98 -6.97 -24.36
C HIS A 143 -13.21 -5.70 -24.74
N ALA A 144 -12.19 -5.79 -25.61
CA ALA A 144 -11.33 -4.67 -26.01
C ALA A 144 -12.10 -3.50 -26.60
N ASN A 145 -13.19 -3.77 -27.34
CA ASN A 145 -13.97 -2.76 -28.04
C ASN A 145 -15.16 -2.20 -27.22
N ARG A 146 -15.35 -2.70 -25.99
CA ARG A 146 -16.42 -2.25 -25.10
C ARG A 146 -15.97 -1.04 -24.27
N PHE A 147 -16.96 -0.37 -23.65
CA PHE A 147 -16.74 0.78 -22.79
C PHE A 147 -16.79 0.39 -21.30
N PRO A 148 -16.13 1.15 -20.40
CA PRO A 148 -16.05 0.81 -18.97
C PRO A 148 -17.40 0.59 -18.27
N HIS A 149 -18.45 1.29 -18.68
CA HIS A 149 -19.78 1.18 -18.07
C HIS A 149 -20.50 -0.15 -18.35
N GLU A 150 -20.02 -0.94 -19.32
CA GLU A 150 -20.58 -2.25 -19.70
C GLU A 150 -20.04 -3.39 -18.81
N PHE A 151 -19.17 -3.10 -17.82
CA PHE A 151 -18.48 -4.10 -17.01
C PHE A 151 -18.93 -4.06 -15.56
N SER A 152 -18.90 -5.23 -14.89
CA SER A 152 -19.08 -5.34 -13.44
C SER A 152 -17.88 -4.74 -12.67
N GLY A 153 -18.04 -4.48 -11.37
CA GLY A 153 -16.97 -3.95 -10.52
C GLY A 153 -15.69 -4.80 -10.57
N GLY A 154 -15.83 -6.12 -10.46
CA GLY A 154 -14.71 -7.05 -10.53
C GLY A 154 -14.03 -7.10 -11.91
N GLN A 155 -14.81 -6.99 -12.99
CA GLN A 155 -14.25 -6.89 -14.34
C GLN A 155 -13.51 -5.56 -14.54
N ARG A 156 -14.04 -4.45 -14.04
CA ARG A 156 -13.35 -3.15 -14.07
C ARG A 156 -12.03 -3.20 -13.30
N GLN A 157 -12.00 -3.89 -12.16
CA GLN A 157 -10.76 -4.07 -11.40
C GLN A 157 -9.73 -4.86 -12.21
N ARG A 158 -10.14 -5.94 -12.90
CA ARG A 158 -9.26 -6.69 -13.80
C ARG A 158 -8.72 -5.83 -14.95
N ILE A 159 -9.54 -4.95 -15.52
CA ILE A 159 -9.12 -3.97 -16.53
C ILE A 159 -8.10 -2.98 -15.94
N GLY A 160 -8.32 -2.50 -14.71
CA GLY A 160 -7.35 -1.64 -14.00
C GLY A 160 -6.01 -2.34 -13.76
N ILE A 161 -6.04 -3.64 -13.44
CA ILE A 161 -4.83 -4.48 -13.33
C ILE A 161 -4.14 -4.62 -14.70
N ALA A 162 -4.90 -4.93 -15.78
CA ALA A 162 -4.36 -5.03 -17.13
C ALA A 162 -3.69 -3.72 -17.58
N ARG A 163 -4.30 -2.56 -17.29
CA ARG A 163 -3.73 -1.23 -17.55
C ARG A 163 -2.40 -1.02 -16.82
N ALA A 164 -2.33 -1.41 -15.54
CA ALA A 164 -1.08 -1.28 -14.79
C ALA A 164 0.03 -2.18 -15.36
N LEU A 165 -0.31 -3.38 -15.81
CA LEU A 165 0.63 -4.33 -16.42
C LEU A 165 1.10 -3.93 -17.83
N ALA A 166 0.35 -3.07 -18.52
CA ALA A 166 0.57 -2.71 -19.92
C ALA A 166 1.95 -2.12 -20.23
N VAL A 167 2.61 -1.55 -19.23
CA VAL A 167 3.95 -0.95 -19.35
C VAL A 167 5.06 -1.86 -18.79
N GLU A 168 4.75 -3.11 -18.44
CA GLU A 168 5.67 -4.08 -17.86
C GLU A 168 6.41 -3.54 -16.64
N PRO A 169 5.68 -3.17 -15.56
CA PRO A 169 6.28 -2.57 -14.38
C PRO A 169 7.04 -3.60 -13.54
N ASP A 170 8.01 -3.12 -12.74
CA ASP A 170 8.66 -3.94 -11.70
C ASP A 170 7.96 -3.82 -10.35
N PHE A 171 7.26 -2.69 -10.14
CA PHE A 171 6.66 -2.32 -8.86
C PHE A 171 5.24 -1.79 -9.05
N ILE A 172 4.33 -2.28 -8.23
CA ILE A 172 2.93 -1.81 -8.23
C ILE A 172 2.49 -1.46 -6.80
N VAL A 173 1.97 -0.25 -6.64
CA VAL A 173 1.20 0.13 -5.45
C VAL A 173 -0.25 -0.31 -5.66
N CYS A 174 -0.73 -1.23 -4.83
CA CYS A 174 -2.12 -1.65 -4.80
C CYS A 174 -2.85 -0.83 -3.71
N ASP A 175 -3.53 0.26 -4.09
CA ASP A 175 -4.21 1.17 -3.17
C ASP A 175 -5.65 0.71 -2.95
N GLU A 176 -5.88 -0.10 -1.91
CA GLU A 176 -7.17 -0.72 -1.54
C GLU A 176 -7.87 -1.43 -2.72
N PRO A 177 -7.20 -2.34 -3.47
CA PRO A 177 -7.65 -2.81 -4.77
C PRO A 177 -8.93 -3.66 -4.74
N ILE A 178 -9.48 -3.94 -3.57
CA ILE A 178 -10.61 -4.87 -3.37
C ILE A 178 -11.71 -4.31 -2.48
N SER A 179 -11.54 -3.12 -1.89
CA SER A 179 -12.44 -2.58 -0.85
C SER A 179 -13.90 -2.36 -1.29
N SER A 180 -14.13 -2.17 -2.58
CA SER A 180 -15.47 -1.95 -3.16
C SER A 180 -16.10 -3.21 -3.80
N LEU A 181 -15.49 -4.39 -3.60
CA LEU A 181 -15.89 -5.63 -4.25
C LEU A 181 -16.52 -6.63 -3.26
N ASP A 182 -17.40 -7.51 -3.76
CA ASP A 182 -17.95 -8.62 -3.00
C ASP A 182 -16.85 -9.61 -2.58
N VAL A 183 -17.02 -10.29 -1.45
CA VAL A 183 -16.03 -11.21 -0.85
C VAL A 183 -15.51 -12.25 -1.83
N SER A 184 -16.40 -12.85 -2.64
CA SER A 184 -16.02 -13.85 -3.65
C SER A 184 -15.13 -13.27 -4.75
N ILE A 185 -15.39 -12.04 -5.17
CA ILE A 185 -14.60 -11.33 -6.17
C ILE A 185 -13.29 -10.86 -5.56
N GLN A 186 -13.28 -10.41 -4.29
CA GLN A 186 -12.05 -10.08 -3.58
C GLN A 186 -11.04 -11.22 -3.62
N ALA A 187 -11.49 -12.46 -3.28
CA ALA A 187 -10.63 -13.64 -3.32
C ALA A 187 -10.05 -13.90 -4.71
N GLN A 188 -10.85 -13.72 -5.77
CA GLN A 188 -10.39 -13.89 -7.15
C GLN A 188 -9.32 -12.85 -7.53
N ILE A 189 -9.50 -11.59 -7.15
CA ILE A 189 -8.51 -10.51 -7.43
C ILE A 189 -7.21 -10.76 -6.66
N ILE A 190 -7.28 -11.17 -5.39
CA ILE A 190 -6.09 -11.50 -4.60
C ILE A 190 -5.33 -12.67 -5.22
N ASN A 191 -6.02 -13.75 -5.59
CA ASN A 191 -5.39 -14.89 -6.25
C ASN A 191 -4.77 -14.50 -7.61
N LEU A 192 -5.41 -13.60 -8.35
CA LEU A 192 -4.86 -13.03 -9.58
C LEU A 192 -3.54 -12.28 -9.29
N LEU A 193 -3.51 -11.38 -8.30
CA LEU A 193 -2.30 -10.62 -7.94
C LEU A 193 -1.16 -11.53 -7.48
N ILE A 194 -1.45 -12.57 -6.67
CA ILE A 194 -0.46 -13.57 -6.24
C ILE A 194 0.09 -14.36 -7.44
N ARG A 195 -0.76 -14.76 -8.38
CA ARG A 195 -0.33 -15.43 -9.61
C ARG A 195 0.59 -14.54 -10.43
N LEU A 196 0.18 -13.27 -10.66
CA LEU A 196 0.98 -12.30 -11.40
C LEU A 196 2.32 -12.02 -10.72
N GLN A 197 2.37 -11.94 -9.38
CA GLN A 197 3.61 -11.78 -8.64
C GLN A 197 4.59 -12.93 -8.93
N LYS A 198 4.11 -14.17 -8.88
CA LYS A 198 4.95 -15.36 -9.13
C LYS A 198 5.40 -15.46 -10.59
N GLU A 199 4.49 -15.19 -11.52
CA GLU A 199 4.72 -15.34 -12.96
C GLU A 199 5.66 -14.25 -13.51
N PHE A 200 5.42 -12.99 -13.11
CA PHE A 200 6.17 -11.83 -13.61
C PHE A 200 7.19 -11.28 -12.59
N LYS A 201 7.39 -11.94 -11.44
CA LYS A 201 8.28 -11.49 -10.35
C LYS A 201 7.97 -10.07 -9.87
N MET A 202 6.68 -9.72 -9.82
CA MET A 202 6.22 -8.39 -9.44
C MET A 202 6.52 -8.07 -7.99
N THR A 203 6.84 -6.82 -7.71
CA THR A 203 7.00 -6.28 -6.36
C THR A 203 5.79 -5.44 -5.99
N TYR A 204 5.20 -5.66 -4.81
CA TYR A 204 3.98 -4.95 -4.40
C TYR A 204 4.17 -4.13 -3.12
N LEU A 205 3.59 -2.93 -3.11
CA LEU A 205 3.19 -2.23 -1.90
C LEU A 205 1.67 -2.34 -1.79
N PHE A 206 1.19 -3.25 -0.93
CA PHE A 206 -0.21 -3.61 -0.83
C PHE A 206 -0.87 -2.85 0.33
N ILE A 207 -1.72 -1.88 0.02
CA ILE A 207 -2.43 -1.06 0.99
C ILE A 207 -3.84 -1.62 1.16
N ALA A 208 -4.20 -1.97 2.40
CA ALA A 208 -5.55 -2.41 2.73
C ALA A 208 -5.90 -2.07 4.20
N HIS A 209 -7.18 -2.16 4.52
CA HIS A 209 -7.67 -2.10 5.90
C HIS A 209 -7.99 -3.50 6.47
N ASP A 210 -8.13 -4.51 5.62
CA ASP A 210 -8.37 -5.90 6.05
C ASP A 210 -7.06 -6.63 6.31
N LEU A 211 -6.80 -6.90 7.59
CA LEU A 211 -5.59 -7.58 8.05
C LEU A 211 -5.54 -9.05 7.62
N SER A 212 -6.70 -9.71 7.43
CA SER A 212 -6.75 -11.12 7.02
C SER A 212 -6.20 -11.29 5.61
N ILE A 213 -6.58 -10.37 4.72
CA ILE A 213 -6.11 -10.34 3.34
C ILE A 213 -4.62 -10.00 3.28
N VAL A 214 -4.20 -8.98 4.05
CA VAL A 214 -2.78 -8.60 4.11
C VAL A 214 -1.92 -9.73 4.65
N LYS A 215 -2.38 -10.47 5.67
CA LYS A 215 -1.71 -11.69 6.16
C LYS A 215 -1.46 -12.71 5.05
N TYR A 216 -2.43 -12.86 4.15
CA TYR A 216 -2.38 -13.88 3.10
C TYR A 216 -1.45 -13.51 1.94
N ILE A 217 -1.37 -12.22 1.56
CA ILE A 217 -0.61 -11.79 0.38
C ILE A 217 0.79 -11.25 0.71
N SER A 218 1.05 -10.81 1.96
CA SER A 218 2.25 -10.01 2.27
C SER A 218 3.35 -10.81 2.94
N ASP A 219 4.60 -10.57 2.53
CA ASP A 219 5.82 -11.10 3.16
C ASP A 219 6.15 -10.31 4.43
N LYS A 220 6.05 -8.98 4.37
CA LYS A 220 6.21 -8.06 5.50
C LYS A 220 4.98 -7.16 5.64
N VAL A 221 4.73 -6.69 6.84
CA VAL A 221 3.59 -5.83 7.15
C VAL A 221 4.02 -4.62 7.97
N GLY A 222 3.61 -3.44 7.53
CA GLY A 222 3.71 -2.18 8.25
C GLY A 222 2.35 -1.75 8.79
N VAL A 223 2.29 -1.47 10.08
CA VAL A 223 1.09 -0.96 10.74
C VAL A 223 1.20 0.55 10.86
N MET A 224 0.27 1.29 10.24
CA MET A 224 0.21 2.75 10.29
C MET A 224 -0.88 3.25 11.24
N TYR A 225 -0.53 4.25 12.04
CA TYR A 225 -1.46 5.00 12.88
C TYR A 225 -1.22 6.50 12.77
N SER A 226 -2.25 7.25 12.37
CA SER A 226 -2.22 8.73 12.29
C SER A 226 -0.93 9.29 11.64
N GLY A 227 -0.57 8.78 10.45
CA GLY A 227 0.58 9.20 9.65
C GLY A 227 1.92 8.58 10.02
N LYS A 228 2.01 7.79 11.10
CA LYS A 228 3.27 7.13 11.52
C LYS A 228 3.21 5.62 11.33
N LEU A 229 4.37 5.04 11.01
CA LEU A 229 4.58 3.60 11.08
C LEU A 229 4.86 3.24 12.54
N VAL A 230 3.97 2.45 13.15
CA VAL A 230 4.07 2.10 14.57
C VAL A 230 4.66 0.71 14.81
N GLU A 231 4.58 -0.16 13.80
CA GLU A 231 5.19 -1.48 13.82
C GLU A 231 5.46 -1.94 12.39
N PHE A 232 6.58 -2.65 12.18
CA PHE A 232 6.98 -3.21 10.89
C PHE A 232 7.73 -4.51 11.10
N ALA A 233 7.24 -5.61 10.52
CA ALA A 233 7.85 -6.93 10.69
C ALA A 233 7.51 -7.86 9.53
N LYS A 234 8.12 -9.06 9.51
CA LYS A 234 7.65 -10.18 8.70
C LYS A 234 6.20 -10.49 9.06
N SER A 235 5.39 -10.81 8.07
CA SER A 235 3.97 -11.12 8.27
C SER A 235 3.76 -12.21 9.33
N SER A 236 4.51 -13.32 9.25
CA SER A 236 4.46 -14.41 10.23
C SER A 236 4.66 -13.95 11.67
N ASP A 237 5.61 -13.05 11.88
CA ASP A 237 6.04 -12.63 13.22
C ASP A 237 5.07 -11.61 13.81
N LEU A 238 4.63 -10.65 12.98
CA LEU A 238 3.62 -9.66 13.38
C LEU A 238 2.32 -10.32 13.84
N TYR A 239 1.79 -11.29 13.07
CA TYR A 239 0.53 -11.96 13.43
C TYR A 239 0.68 -12.95 14.58
N LYS A 240 1.89 -13.50 14.83
CA LYS A 240 2.17 -14.37 15.95
C LYS A 240 2.41 -13.61 17.25
N LYS A 241 3.15 -12.48 17.19
CA LYS A 241 3.60 -11.72 18.35
C LYS A 241 3.58 -10.21 18.03
N PRO A 242 2.40 -9.57 17.91
CA PRO A 242 2.34 -8.12 17.77
C PRO A 242 2.86 -7.44 19.03
N LEU A 243 3.76 -6.46 18.88
CA LEU A 243 4.41 -5.78 20.00
C LEU A 243 3.69 -4.48 20.36
N HIS A 244 3.32 -3.67 19.38
CA HIS A 244 2.65 -2.40 19.65
C HIS A 244 1.20 -2.62 20.12
N PRO A 245 0.70 -1.93 21.16
CA PRO A 245 -0.67 -2.11 21.68
C PRO A 245 -1.77 -1.89 20.63
N TYR A 246 -1.55 -1.01 19.67
CA TYR A 246 -2.47 -0.82 18.54
C TYR A 246 -2.52 -2.03 17.61
N SER A 247 -1.37 -2.61 17.27
CA SER A 247 -1.30 -3.83 16.45
C SER A 247 -1.94 -5.02 17.16
N GLN A 248 -1.73 -5.14 18.47
CA GLN A 248 -2.40 -6.15 19.30
C GLN A 248 -3.91 -6.06 19.20
N ALA A 249 -4.45 -4.85 19.31
CA ALA A 249 -5.88 -4.62 19.21
C ALA A 249 -6.42 -4.88 17.79
N LEU A 250 -5.73 -4.42 16.74
CA LEU A 250 -6.12 -4.69 15.35
C LEU A 250 -6.15 -6.20 15.05
N ILE A 251 -5.09 -6.92 15.44
CA ILE A 251 -4.98 -8.36 15.16
C ILE A 251 -5.99 -9.16 16.00
N SER A 252 -6.30 -8.73 17.25
CA SER A 252 -7.33 -9.35 18.08
C SER A 252 -8.75 -9.21 17.52
N ALA A 253 -8.97 -8.31 16.56
CA ALA A 253 -10.26 -8.12 15.90
C ALA A 253 -10.45 -9.07 14.69
N ILE A 254 -9.42 -9.77 14.25
CA ILE A 254 -9.50 -10.75 13.15
C ILE A 254 -10.30 -11.96 13.64
N PRO A 255 -11.36 -12.37 12.93
CA PRO A 255 -12.07 -13.60 13.25
C PRO A 255 -11.12 -14.80 13.14
N SER A 256 -10.95 -15.56 14.22
CA SER A 256 -10.18 -16.81 14.20
C SER A 256 -11.11 -17.96 13.88
N THR A 257 -10.71 -18.83 12.96
CA THR A 257 -11.33 -20.13 12.74
C THR A 257 -10.89 -21.16 13.79
N ASP A 258 -9.85 -20.85 14.54
CA ASP A 258 -9.29 -21.73 15.57
C ASP A 258 -9.84 -21.30 16.94
N ILE A 259 -10.88 -22.04 17.40
CA ILE A 259 -11.62 -21.74 18.64
C ILE A 259 -10.72 -21.91 19.87
N ASP A 260 -9.69 -22.74 19.78
CA ASP A 260 -8.75 -23.04 20.87
C ASP A 260 -7.54 -22.10 20.92
N SER A 261 -7.43 -21.12 20.02
CA SER A 261 -6.32 -20.17 20.03
C SER A 261 -6.43 -19.19 21.20
N PRO A 262 -5.39 -19.06 22.06
CA PRO A 262 -5.41 -18.11 23.18
C PRO A 262 -5.66 -16.65 22.76
N MET A 263 -5.41 -16.29 21.51
CA MET A 263 -5.66 -14.96 20.95
C MET A 263 -7.12 -14.76 20.53
N SER A 264 -7.90 -15.80 20.26
CA SER A 264 -9.34 -15.69 19.94
C SER A 264 -10.21 -15.35 21.16
N ALA A 265 -9.69 -15.58 22.38
CA ALA A 265 -10.47 -15.48 23.62
C ALA A 265 -10.65 -14.05 24.17
N ARG A 266 -9.93 -13.05 23.67
CA ARG A 266 -10.03 -11.65 24.21
C ARG A 266 -9.84 -10.60 23.12
N ARG A 267 -10.92 -10.19 22.47
CA ARG A 267 -10.93 -8.99 21.64
C ARG A 267 -10.52 -7.77 22.48
N ILE A 268 -9.45 -7.09 22.11
CA ILE A 268 -8.99 -5.87 22.76
C ILE A 268 -9.80 -4.71 22.18
N HIS A 269 -10.64 -4.10 23.03
CA HIS A 269 -11.40 -2.92 22.64
C HIS A 269 -10.55 -1.66 22.83
N ILE A 270 -10.39 -0.90 21.77
CA ILE A 270 -9.77 0.43 21.82
C ILE A 270 -10.90 1.43 22.00
N HIS A 271 -10.86 2.20 23.10
CA HIS A 271 -11.82 3.27 23.38
C HIS A 271 -11.29 4.63 22.90
N GLY A 272 -12.20 5.54 22.59
CA GLY A 272 -11.90 6.92 22.21
C GLY A 272 -11.78 7.13 20.69
N GLU A 273 -11.78 8.39 20.29
CA GLU A 273 -11.71 8.83 18.91
C GLU A 273 -10.26 8.74 18.38
N ILE A 274 -10.13 8.57 17.06
CA ILE A 274 -8.83 8.59 16.38
C ILE A 274 -8.20 9.97 16.59
N SER A 275 -6.96 9.99 17.06
CA SER A 275 -6.21 11.25 17.19
C SER A 275 -6.10 11.94 15.84
N SER A 276 -6.49 13.22 15.79
CA SER A 276 -6.36 14.02 14.58
C SER A 276 -4.91 14.05 14.10
N ALA A 277 -4.71 13.80 12.81
CA ALA A 277 -3.42 14.03 12.17
C ALA A 277 -3.19 15.51 11.82
N ILE A 278 -4.17 16.40 12.08
CA ILE A 278 -4.04 17.86 11.97
C ILE A 278 -3.39 18.36 13.25
N ASN A 279 -2.23 19.01 13.11
CA ASN A 279 -1.43 19.53 14.23
C ASN A 279 -1.30 18.49 15.37
N PRO A 280 -0.75 17.29 15.11
CA PRO A 280 -0.75 16.21 16.06
C PRO A 280 0.03 16.55 17.33
N PRO A 281 -0.28 15.91 18.47
CA PRO A 281 0.46 16.10 19.71
C PRO A 281 1.92 15.69 19.57
N GLN A 282 2.80 16.27 20.41
CA GLN A 282 4.24 16.00 20.39
C GLN A 282 4.59 14.54 20.76
N GLY A 283 3.81 13.90 21.61
CA GLY A 283 4.06 12.54 22.08
C GLY A 283 3.60 11.42 21.14
N CYS A 284 3.41 10.24 21.71
CA CYS A 284 2.86 9.09 21.02
C CYS A 284 1.46 9.39 20.48
N ARG A 285 1.24 9.22 19.18
CA ARG A 285 -0.06 9.50 18.55
C ARG A 285 -1.19 8.60 19.03
N PHE A 286 -0.85 7.38 19.47
CA PHE A 286 -1.80 6.43 20.02
C PHE A 286 -2.09 6.66 21.52
N TYR A 287 -1.39 7.58 22.19
CA TYR A 287 -1.47 7.82 23.64
C TYR A 287 -2.90 7.87 24.18
N LYS A 288 -3.78 8.66 23.57
CA LYS A 288 -5.17 8.86 24.08
C LYS A 288 -6.04 7.60 24.04
N ARG A 289 -5.69 6.63 23.21
CA ARG A 289 -6.43 5.37 23.00
C ARG A 289 -5.69 4.15 23.55
N CYS A 290 -4.44 4.33 23.99
CA CYS A 290 -3.62 3.23 24.47
C CYS A 290 -3.99 2.84 25.90
N PRO A 291 -4.45 1.60 26.15
CA PRO A 291 -4.80 1.16 27.52
C PRO A 291 -3.56 1.01 28.44
N LYS A 292 -2.36 1.05 27.87
CA LYS A 292 -1.07 0.93 28.58
C LYS A 292 -0.29 2.24 28.57
N ALA A 293 -0.94 3.38 28.29
CA ALA A 293 -0.27 4.67 28.23
C ALA A 293 0.22 5.15 29.59
N PHE A 294 1.38 5.82 29.61
CA PHE A 294 1.95 6.45 30.80
C PHE A 294 2.54 7.83 30.46
N GLU A 295 3.07 8.54 31.44
CA GLU A 295 3.39 9.97 31.32
C GLU A 295 4.34 10.30 30.16
N LYS A 296 5.38 9.51 29.94
CA LYS A 296 6.33 9.67 28.83
C LYS A 296 5.64 9.68 27.46
N CYS A 297 4.57 8.88 27.30
CA CYS A 297 3.81 8.81 26.04
C CYS A 297 3.13 10.13 25.64
N LYS A 298 2.90 11.05 26.61
CA LYS A 298 2.27 12.35 26.32
C LYS A 298 3.21 13.32 25.62
N SER A 299 4.48 13.30 25.99
CA SER A 299 5.43 14.37 25.67
C SER A 299 6.50 13.93 24.66
N ILE A 300 6.88 12.65 24.65
CA ILE A 300 7.97 12.13 23.82
C ILE A 300 7.39 11.18 22.76
N PRO A 301 7.65 11.43 21.46
CA PRO A 301 7.26 10.49 20.41
C PRO A 301 8.18 9.25 20.47
N PRO A 302 7.63 8.03 20.44
CA PRO A 302 8.46 6.84 20.33
C PRO A 302 9.10 6.75 18.95
N GLU A 303 10.36 6.37 18.88
CA GLU A 303 11.07 6.07 17.65
C GLU A 303 10.78 4.64 17.20
N LEU A 304 10.76 4.42 15.88
CA LEU A 304 10.66 3.09 15.29
C LEU A 304 12.05 2.45 15.34
N ILE A 305 12.24 1.51 16.25
CA ILE A 305 13.51 0.82 16.47
C ILE A 305 13.37 -0.68 16.28
N GLU A 306 14.44 -1.34 15.88
CA GLU A 306 14.51 -2.79 15.82
C GLU A 306 14.53 -3.37 17.23
N THR A 307 13.50 -4.13 17.58
CA THR A 307 13.30 -4.74 18.89
C THR A 307 13.63 -6.23 18.91
N GLU A 308 13.43 -6.89 17.79
CA GLU A 308 13.83 -8.26 17.48
C GLU A 308 14.32 -8.28 16.04
N GLU A 309 15.05 -9.29 15.61
CA GLU A 309 15.61 -9.38 14.26
C GLU A 309 14.53 -9.19 13.17
N GLY A 310 14.61 -8.08 12.44
CA GLY A 310 13.64 -7.70 11.39
C GLY A 310 12.27 -7.27 11.93
N HIS A 311 12.11 -7.04 13.24
CA HIS A 311 10.88 -6.57 13.87
C HIS A 311 11.09 -5.21 14.52
N PHE A 312 10.48 -4.17 13.94
CA PHE A 312 10.61 -2.78 14.35
C PHE A 312 9.34 -2.32 15.06
N THR A 313 9.48 -1.60 16.18
CA THR A 313 8.33 -1.13 16.96
C THR A 313 8.56 0.27 17.52
N ALA A 314 7.56 1.14 17.38
CA ALA A 314 7.56 2.50 17.94
C ALA A 314 6.73 2.56 19.24
N CYS A 315 7.25 2.01 20.34
CA CYS A 315 6.54 1.96 21.63
C CYS A 315 7.47 2.04 22.82
N HIS A 316 7.22 2.97 23.75
CA HIS A 316 7.99 3.13 24.98
C HIS A 316 7.90 1.94 25.97
N LEU A 317 6.86 1.10 25.85
CA LEU A 317 6.73 -0.13 26.66
C LEU A 317 7.75 -1.19 26.27
N ILE A 318 8.17 -1.19 25.00
CA ILE A 318 9.07 -2.19 24.43
C ILE A 318 10.51 -1.67 24.46
N ASN A 319 10.68 -0.34 24.42
CA ASN A 319 11.98 0.30 24.53
C ASN A 319 12.05 1.19 25.79
N PRO A 320 12.35 0.65 26.97
CA PRO A 320 12.44 1.42 28.21
C PRO A 320 13.71 2.28 28.31
N LEU A 321 14.70 2.10 27.42
CA LEU A 321 16.04 2.70 27.54
C LEU A 321 16.20 4.12 26.91
N LEU A 322 15.14 4.71 26.34
CA LEU A 322 15.14 6.09 25.85
C LEU A 322 14.36 7.03 26.73
#